data_e7fed34923904465b428010d410af724
#
_entry.id   e7fed34923904465b428010d410af724
#
_cell.length_a   1.000
_cell.length_b   1.000
_cell.length_c   1.000
_cell.angle_alpha   90.00
_cell.angle_beta   90.00
_cell.angle_gamma   90.00
#
_symmetry.space_group_name_H-M   'P 1'
#
loop_
_entity.id
_entity.type
_entity.pdbx_description
1 polymer ?
#
loop_
_entity_poly.entity_id
_entity_poly.type
_entity_poly.pdbx_seq_one_letter_code
_entity_poly.pdbx_strand_id
1 'polypeptide(L)'
;MKKILLCWLAAATALTAGAQSNEWQDAGVNAVNRMPMHGSWFAYESPEAAQAGDKTLSERFVTLNGNWKFNWVRDADQRPTDFFRVGYNDKGWNDMPVPGLWELNGYGDPVYLNVGYAWRGWFKNDPPHVPVEQNHVGSYRRTVDIPAAWAGRQIVAHFGSVTSNIYLWVNGRYVGYSEDSKLEAEFDLTPYVKPGRNLIAFQVFRWCDGTYLEDQDFFRLSGVGRDCYLYARDKRQITDIQVDAAPSADYTAGTVAVKAFFPRQARGCSVELALTDAQGRSVASQQLRVTKDEERCTLDAGKVALWSAETPVLYGLTATLRAPA
;
A
#
# COMPACT_ATOMS: atom_id res chain seq x y z
N MET A 1 31.93 54.09 -6.48
CA MET A 1 30.84 53.14 -6.78
C MET A 1 31.42 51.73 -6.72
N LYS A 2 31.23 51.02 -5.63
CA LYS A 2 31.71 49.62 -5.44
C LYS A 2 30.53 48.69 -5.71
N LYS A 3 30.65 47.85 -6.75
CA LYS A 3 29.68 46.79 -7.06
C LYS A 3 29.95 45.59 -6.13
N ILE A 4 29.00 45.30 -5.26
CA ILE A 4 28.99 44.12 -4.40
C ILE A 4 28.39 42.96 -5.24
N LEU A 5 29.21 41.98 -5.55
CA LEU A 5 28.79 40.75 -6.20
C LEU A 5 28.28 39.79 -5.13
N LEU A 6 26.97 39.54 -5.10
CA LEU A 6 26.36 38.54 -4.19
C LEU A 6 26.49 37.18 -4.85
N CYS A 7 27.42 36.35 -4.37
CA CYS A 7 27.48 34.92 -4.71
C CYS A 7 26.40 34.16 -3.94
N TRP A 8 25.40 33.65 -4.62
CA TRP A 8 24.48 32.66 -4.08
C TRP A 8 25.19 31.30 -4.03
N LEU A 9 25.60 30.84 -2.87
CA LEU A 9 25.99 29.46 -2.64
C LEU A 9 24.69 28.63 -2.54
N ALA A 10 24.38 27.91 -3.60
CA ALA A 10 23.39 26.82 -3.53
C ALA A 10 24.01 25.67 -2.72
N ALA A 11 23.63 25.56 -1.46
CA ALA A 11 23.94 24.38 -0.66
C ALA A 11 23.13 23.21 -1.21
N ALA A 12 23.75 22.41 -2.06
CA ALA A 12 23.27 21.09 -2.39
C ALA A 12 23.42 20.23 -1.11
N THR A 13 22.33 20.06 -0.36
CA THR A 13 22.24 19.03 0.68
C THR A 13 22.32 17.70 -0.02
N ALA A 14 23.52 17.12 -0.08
CA ALA A 14 23.70 15.71 -0.36
C ALA A 14 22.93 14.96 0.74
N LEU A 15 21.80 14.37 0.39
CA LEU A 15 21.16 13.35 1.20
C LEU A 15 22.17 12.21 1.31
N THR A 16 22.97 12.24 2.37
CA THR A 16 23.76 11.10 2.80
C THR A 16 22.80 9.93 2.92
N ALA A 17 23.13 8.80 2.29
CA ALA A 17 22.56 7.51 2.60
C ALA A 17 22.89 7.25 4.09
N GLY A 18 22.12 7.88 4.94
CA GLY A 18 22.30 7.95 6.37
C GLY A 18 21.73 6.73 7.05
N ALA A 19 22.25 6.50 8.22
CA ALA A 19 21.74 5.56 9.20
C ALA A 19 20.22 5.46 9.14
N GLN A 20 19.70 4.24 9.22
CA GLN A 20 18.29 4.00 9.50
C GLN A 20 17.88 4.93 10.64
N SER A 21 17.00 5.85 10.36
CA SER A 21 16.39 6.71 11.35
C SER A 21 15.55 5.85 12.31
N ASN A 22 15.16 6.39 13.44
CA ASN A 22 14.46 5.65 14.49
C ASN A 22 12.93 5.81 14.39
N GLU A 23 12.37 5.85 13.16
CA GLU A 23 10.92 6.00 12.96
C GLU A 23 10.13 4.97 13.78
N TRP A 24 10.64 3.74 13.89
CA TRP A 24 10.03 2.66 14.64
C TRP A 24 9.91 2.90 16.16
N GLN A 25 10.41 4.02 16.66
CA GLN A 25 10.31 4.51 18.05
C GLN A 25 10.00 6.02 18.12
N ASP A 26 9.36 6.56 17.08
CA ASP A 26 9.01 7.98 17.00
C ASP A 26 7.53 8.13 16.67
N ALA A 27 6.69 8.31 17.69
CA ALA A 27 5.25 8.47 17.57
C ALA A 27 4.80 9.68 16.71
N GLY A 28 5.73 10.54 16.31
CA GLY A 28 5.48 11.62 15.36
C GLY A 28 5.54 11.18 13.89
N VAL A 29 6.02 9.94 13.61
CA VAL A 29 6.30 9.46 12.26
C VAL A 29 5.74 8.06 12.02
N ASN A 30 4.48 7.96 11.67
CA ASN A 30 3.87 6.68 11.29
C ASN A 30 4.03 6.32 9.81
N ALA A 31 4.49 7.24 8.98
CA ALA A 31 4.75 7.00 7.56
C ALA A 31 5.74 8.01 6.98
N VAL A 32 6.58 7.54 6.05
CA VAL A 32 7.43 8.36 5.18
C VAL A 32 7.18 7.96 3.74
N ASN A 33 6.81 8.89 2.88
CA ASN A 33 6.52 8.67 1.46
C ASN A 33 5.46 7.58 1.17
N ARG A 34 4.70 7.13 2.16
CA ARG A 34 3.54 6.27 1.94
C ARG A 34 2.48 7.08 1.20
N MET A 35 1.90 6.51 0.17
CA MET A 35 0.78 7.12 -0.55
C MET A 35 -0.44 7.28 0.37
N PRO A 36 -1.34 8.24 0.09
CA PRO A 36 -2.60 8.34 0.82
C PRO A 36 -3.38 7.02 0.77
N MET A 37 -3.97 6.65 1.90
CA MET A 37 -4.88 5.51 1.98
C MET A 37 -6.13 5.75 1.13
N HIS A 38 -6.65 4.71 0.50
CA HIS A 38 -7.87 4.75 -0.31
C HIS A 38 -8.66 3.45 -0.15
N GLY A 39 -9.88 3.41 -0.66
CA GLY A 39 -10.69 2.20 -0.68
C GLY A 39 -10.03 1.08 -1.51
N SER A 40 -10.37 -0.18 -1.21
CA SER A 40 -9.82 -1.33 -1.94
C SER A 40 -10.44 -1.40 -3.34
N TRP A 41 -9.66 -1.11 -4.37
CA TRP A 41 -10.05 -1.22 -5.77
C TRP A 41 -8.80 -1.39 -6.66
N PHE A 42 -9.01 -1.83 -7.91
CA PHE A 42 -7.96 -1.97 -8.90
C PHE A 42 -8.39 -1.34 -10.24
N ALA A 43 -7.47 -0.67 -10.93
CA ALA A 43 -7.73 -0.05 -12.23
C ALA A 43 -7.34 -1.00 -13.36
N TYR A 44 -8.32 -1.38 -14.16
CA TYR A 44 -8.17 -2.29 -15.31
C TYR A 44 -8.04 -1.55 -16.63
N GLU A 45 -7.62 -2.26 -17.66
CA GLU A 45 -7.43 -1.73 -19.02
C GLU A 45 -8.75 -1.50 -19.76
N SER A 46 -9.78 -2.26 -19.40
CA SER A 46 -11.10 -2.17 -20.05
C SER A 46 -12.24 -2.41 -19.05
N PRO A 47 -13.47 -2.00 -19.40
CA PRO A 47 -14.65 -2.31 -18.59
C PRO A 47 -14.89 -3.81 -18.40
N GLU A 48 -14.59 -4.63 -19.41
CA GLU A 48 -14.77 -6.08 -19.37
C GLU A 48 -13.78 -6.72 -18.36
N ALA A 49 -12.53 -6.28 -18.36
CA ALA A 49 -11.54 -6.71 -17.38
C ALA A 49 -11.92 -6.27 -15.96
N ALA A 50 -12.45 -5.05 -15.80
CA ALA A 50 -12.95 -4.56 -14.52
C ALA A 50 -14.15 -5.38 -14.01
N GLN A 51 -15.05 -5.77 -14.90
CA GLN A 51 -16.19 -6.62 -14.55
C GLN A 51 -15.78 -8.04 -14.15
N ALA A 52 -14.73 -8.59 -14.76
CA ALA A 52 -14.16 -9.89 -14.38
C ALA A 52 -13.54 -9.86 -12.97
N GLY A 53 -13.03 -8.70 -12.54
CA GLY A 53 -12.56 -8.46 -11.17
C GLY A 53 -11.25 -9.17 -10.78
N ASP A 54 -10.58 -9.85 -11.72
CA ASP A 54 -9.33 -10.54 -11.46
C ASP A 54 -8.11 -9.70 -11.86
N LYS A 55 -7.53 -9.04 -10.87
CA LYS A 55 -6.34 -8.18 -11.08
C LYS A 55 -5.12 -8.96 -11.58
N THR A 56 -5.04 -10.27 -11.36
CA THR A 56 -3.89 -11.08 -11.77
C THR A 56 -3.81 -11.29 -13.28
N LEU A 57 -4.92 -11.08 -13.99
CA LEU A 57 -5.01 -11.12 -15.45
C LEU A 57 -4.66 -9.79 -16.13
N SER A 58 -4.48 -8.71 -15.35
CA SER A 58 -4.14 -7.40 -15.88
C SER A 58 -2.67 -7.34 -16.32
N GLU A 59 -2.41 -6.77 -17.49
CA GLU A 59 -1.06 -6.45 -17.96
C GLU A 59 -0.37 -5.38 -17.09
N ARG A 60 -1.12 -4.74 -16.20
CA ARG A 60 -0.64 -3.72 -15.26
C ARG A 60 -0.33 -4.28 -13.88
N PHE A 61 -0.30 -5.60 -13.72
CA PHE A 61 -0.07 -6.30 -12.47
C PHE A 61 1.19 -7.17 -12.55
N VAL A 62 2.04 -7.09 -11.53
CA VAL A 62 3.17 -8.00 -11.32
C VAL A 62 3.17 -8.44 -9.86
N THR A 63 3.04 -9.73 -9.62
CA THR A 63 3.03 -10.26 -8.25
C THR A 63 4.40 -10.14 -7.58
N LEU A 64 4.42 -9.74 -6.32
CA LEU A 64 5.56 -9.84 -5.42
C LEU A 64 5.46 -11.06 -4.51
N ASN A 65 4.38 -11.85 -4.60
CA ASN A 65 4.25 -13.09 -3.87
C ASN A 65 5.28 -14.13 -4.34
N GLY A 66 5.66 -15.02 -3.45
CA GLY A 66 6.64 -16.07 -3.68
C GLY A 66 7.86 -15.96 -2.78
N ASN A 67 8.93 -16.66 -3.09
CA ASN A 67 10.11 -16.72 -2.23
C ASN A 67 10.98 -15.47 -2.34
N TRP A 68 11.42 -14.96 -1.19
CA TRP A 68 12.37 -13.87 -1.04
C TRP A 68 13.60 -14.35 -0.29
N LYS A 69 14.76 -13.84 -0.61
CA LYS A 69 15.93 -13.97 0.26
C LYS A 69 15.64 -13.29 1.58
N PHE A 70 15.91 -14.00 2.68
CA PHE A 70 15.49 -13.61 4.02
C PHE A 70 16.60 -13.80 5.04
N ASN A 71 16.87 -12.77 5.82
CA ASN A 71 17.71 -12.79 6.98
C ASN A 71 16.90 -12.35 8.20
N TRP A 72 16.90 -13.20 9.21
CA TRP A 72 16.21 -12.93 10.47
C TRP A 72 17.23 -12.83 11.61
N VAL A 73 17.05 -11.84 12.47
CA VAL A 73 17.82 -11.65 13.68
C VAL A 73 16.89 -11.51 14.87
N ARG A 74 17.40 -11.92 16.03
CA ARG A 74 16.63 -11.92 17.27
C ARG A 74 16.46 -10.52 17.86
N ASP A 75 17.51 -9.71 17.81
CA ASP A 75 17.56 -8.40 18.44
C ASP A 75 17.72 -7.32 17.38
N ALA A 76 17.05 -6.19 17.58
CA ALA A 76 16.95 -5.16 16.54
C ALA A 76 18.30 -4.51 16.20
N ASP A 77 19.25 -4.47 17.12
CA ASP A 77 20.60 -3.93 16.93
C ASP A 77 21.52 -4.86 16.10
N GLN A 78 21.16 -6.15 15.97
CA GLN A 78 21.92 -7.13 15.18
C GLN A 78 21.54 -7.14 13.69
N ARG A 79 20.55 -6.33 13.30
CA ARG A 79 20.08 -6.30 11.91
C ARG A 79 21.14 -5.80 10.94
N PRO A 80 21.21 -6.34 9.71
CA PRO A 80 22.06 -5.77 8.69
C PRO A 80 21.56 -4.38 8.29
N THR A 81 22.45 -3.38 8.27
CA THR A 81 22.12 -1.98 7.99
C THR A 81 22.43 -1.54 6.58
N ASP A 82 23.05 -2.41 5.76
CA ASP A 82 23.45 -2.13 4.39
C ASP A 82 22.94 -3.19 3.38
N PHE A 83 22.07 -4.08 3.84
CA PHE A 83 21.52 -5.21 3.06
C PHE A 83 20.80 -4.77 1.78
N PHE A 84 20.30 -3.54 1.72
CA PHE A 84 19.58 -2.98 0.56
C PHE A 84 20.49 -2.63 -0.61
N ARG A 85 21.80 -2.65 -0.45
CA ARG A 85 22.76 -2.35 -1.52
C ARG A 85 22.69 -3.39 -2.63
N VAL A 86 22.78 -2.96 -3.87
CA VAL A 86 22.71 -3.86 -5.06
C VAL A 86 23.78 -4.93 -5.03
N GLY A 87 25.00 -4.59 -4.57
CA GLY A 87 26.13 -5.52 -4.49
C GLY A 87 26.22 -6.34 -3.20
N TYR A 88 25.21 -6.27 -2.32
CA TYR A 88 25.23 -7.03 -1.07
C TYR A 88 25.19 -8.53 -1.33
N ASN A 89 25.99 -9.30 -0.57
CA ASN A 89 26.06 -10.75 -0.71
C ASN A 89 25.02 -11.44 0.19
N ASP A 90 23.93 -11.88 -0.40
CA ASP A 90 22.83 -12.57 0.27
C ASP A 90 22.82 -14.11 0.02
N LYS A 91 23.92 -14.70 -0.49
CA LYS A 91 24.00 -16.12 -0.83
C LYS A 91 23.73 -17.05 0.36
N GLY A 92 24.07 -16.61 1.57
CA GLY A 92 23.86 -17.37 2.81
C GLY A 92 22.48 -17.15 3.44
N TRP A 93 21.62 -16.36 2.83
CA TRP A 93 20.29 -16.09 3.35
C TRP A 93 19.32 -17.22 3.03
N ASN A 94 18.38 -17.46 3.94
CA ASN A 94 17.28 -18.40 3.72
C ASN A 94 16.29 -17.87 2.68
N ASP A 95 15.32 -18.71 2.34
CA ASP A 95 14.15 -18.31 1.57
C ASP A 95 12.95 -18.19 2.51
N MET A 96 12.14 -17.15 2.31
CA MET A 96 10.92 -16.87 3.07
C MET A 96 9.77 -16.62 2.10
N PRO A 97 8.64 -17.32 2.22
CA PRO A 97 7.48 -17.04 1.40
C PRO A 97 6.90 -15.65 1.74
N VAL A 98 6.41 -14.97 0.73
CA VAL A 98 5.60 -13.74 0.83
C VAL A 98 4.31 -14.01 0.05
N PRO A 99 3.13 -13.89 0.66
CA PRO A 99 2.88 -13.70 2.09
C PRO A 99 3.45 -14.82 2.96
N GLY A 100 3.87 -14.47 4.16
CA GLY A 100 4.37 -15.43 5.14
C GLY A 100 4.64 -14.76 6.49
N LEU A 101 4.14 -15.38 7.55
CA LEU A 101 4.37 -14.95 8.92
C LEU A 101 5.55 -15.74 9.49
N TRP A 102 6.46 -15.06 10.18
CA TRP A 102 7.74 -15.63 10.61
C TRP A 102 7.55 -16.84 11.52
N GLU A 103 6.69 -16.71 12.51
CA GLU A 103 6.47 -17.72 13.53
C GLU A 103 5.87 -19.01 12.94
N LEU A 104 5.12 -18.91 11.85
CA LEU A 104 4.59 -20.05 11.11
C LEU A 104 5.61 -20.69 10.15
N ASN A 105 6.76 -20.02 9.97
CA ASN A 105 7.85 -20.48 9.10
C ASN A 105 9.14 -20.80 9.89
N GLY A 106 9.02 -20.96 11.22
CA GLY A 106 10.11 -21.40 12.08
C GLY A 106 11.04 -20.30 12.59
N TYR A 107 10.61 -19.03 12.55
CA TYR A 107 11.38 -17.89 13.02
C TYR A 107 10.68 -17.20 14.20
N GLY A 108 11.24 -17.32 15.38
CA GLY A 108 10.66 -16.81 16.62
C GLY A 108 9.52 -17.69 17.13
N ASP A 109 8.85 -17.22 18.18
CA ASP A 109 7.78 -17.94 18.85
C ASP A 109 6.45 -17.20 18.67
N PRO A 110 5.35 -17.89 18.36
CA PRO A 110 4.03 -17.30 18.37
C PRO A 110 3.65 -16.95 19.81
N VAL A 111 3.26 -15.70 20.02
CA VAL A 111 2.83 -15.20 21.33
C VAL A 111 1.34 -14.87 21.26
N TYR A 112 0.57 -15.45 22.17
CA TYR A 112 -0.82 -15.06 22.40
C TYR A 112 -0.92 -14.22 23.67
N LEU A 113 -1.56 -13.09 23.57
CA LEU A 113 -1.85 -12.22 24.72
C LEU A 113 -3.25 -11.63 24.57
N ASN A 114 -4.00 -11.67 25.65
CA ASN A 114 -5.28 -11.00 25.76
C ASN A 114 -5.20 -9.69 26.59
N VAL A 115 -4.14 -9.53 27.39
CA VAL A 115 -3.91 -8.33 28.21
C VAL A 115 -2.43 -7.99 28.25
N GLY A 116 -2.10 -6.75 27.97
CA GLY A 116 -0.76 -6.19 28.03
C GLY A 116 0.12 -6.56 26.82
N TYR A 117 1.31 -6.03 26.80
CA TYR A 117 2.24 -6.14 25.65
C TYR A 117 3.09 -7.41 25.72
N ALA A 118 3.62 -7.84 24.57
CA ALA A 118 4.40 -9.05 24.41
C ALA A 118 5.69 -9.07 25.27
N TRP A 119 6.14 -7.93 25.71
CA TRP A 119 7.31 -7.75 26.60
C TRP A 119 6.97 -7.63 28.07
N ARG A 120 5.70 -7.96 28.46
CA ARG A 120 5.28 -7.92 29.86
C ARG A 120 6.19 -8.76 30.77
N GLY A 121 6.66 -8.15 31.87
CA GLY A 121 7.47 -8.80 32.89
C GLY A 121 8.97 -8.65 32.74
N TRP A 122 9.49 -8.14 31.62
CA TRP A 122 10.92 -7.92 31.40
C TRP A 122 11.30 -6.55 30.81
N PHE A 123 10.37 -5.85 30.12
CA PHE A 123 10.55 -4.47 29.70
C PHE A 123 9.45 -3.59 30.28
N LYS A 124 9.82 -2.40 30.77
CA LYS A 124 8.88 -1.43 31.30
C LYS A 124 8.29 -0.63 30.14
N ASN A 125 6.94 -0.53 30.09
CA ASN A 125 6.27 0.29 29.10
C ASN A 125 6.72 1.75 29.20
N ASP A 126 7.23 2.30 28.11
CA ASP A 126 7.76 3.67 27.99
C ASP A 126 7.51 4.21 26.56
N PRO A 127 6.23 4.39 26.16
CA PRO A 127 5.92 4.86 24.80
C PRO A 127 6.64 6.18 24.49
N PRO A 128 7.22 6.37 23.28
CA PRO A 128 7.13 5.48 22.11
C PRO A 128 8.15 4.34 22.08
N HIS A 129 8.98 4.19 23.11
CA HIS A 129 10.08 3.23 23.11
C HIS A 129 9.57 1.80 23.27
N VAL A 130 10.00 0.93 22.37
CA VAL A 130 9.80 -0.53 22.44
C VAL A 130 11.13 -1.23 22.69
N PRO A 131 11.14 -2.49 23.19
CA PRO A 131 12.39 -3.21 23.39
C PRO A 131 13.26 -3.28 22.15
N VAL A 132 14.57 -3.25 22.32
CA VAL A 132 15.57 -3.60 21.29
C VAL A 132 15.86 -5.09 21.33
N GLU A 133 16.04 -5.63 22.56
CA GLU A 133 16.18 -7.06 22.79
C GLU A 133 14.88 -7.79 22.44
N GLN A 134 15.00 -8.97 21.84
CA GLN A 134 13.88 -9.80 21.37
C GLN A 134 12.93 -9.09 20.39
N ASN A 135 13.26 -7.92 19.94
CA ASN A 135 12.58 -7.25 18.82
C ASN A 135 13.15 -7.81 17.50
N HIS A 136 12.58 -8.89 17.07
CA HIS A 136 13.04 -9.60 15.89
C HIS A 136 12.97 -8.71 14.64
N VAL A 137 13.97 -8.82 13.77
CA VAL A 137 13.99 -8.10 12.52
C VAL A 137 14.17 -9.04 11.34
N GLY A 138 13.28 -8.94 10.37
CA GLY A 138 13.37 -9.66 9.10
C GLY A 138 13.79 -8.72 7.98
N SER A 139 14.86 -9.07 7.28
CA SER A 139 15.35 -8.36 6.10
C SER A 139 15.09 -9.18 4.86
N TYR A 140 14.45 -8.60 3.85
CA TYR A 140 14.01 -9.26 2.64
C TYR A 140 14.68 -8.66 1.41
N ARG A 141 15.02 -9.51 0.43
CA ARG A 141 15.59 -9.08 -0.85
C ARG A 141 15.05 -9.91 -2.00
N ARG A 142 14.68 -9.27 -3.09
CA ARG A 142 14.27 -9.95 -4.32
C ARG A 142 14.54 -9.08 -5.55
N THR A 143 14.98 -9.70 -6.63
CA THR A 143 15.02 -9.07 -7.95
C THR A 143 13.69 -9.31 -8.65
N VAL A 144 13.14 -8.23 -9.21
CA VAL A 144 11.86 -8.21 -9.92
C VAL A 144 12.05 -7.55 -11.27
N ASP A 145 11.42 -8.09 -12.29
CA ASP A 145 11.44 -7.51 -13.63
C ASP A 145 10.24 -6.58 -13.83
N ILE A 146 10.51 -5.31 -14.19
CA ILE A 146 9.49 -4.33 -14.54
C ILE A 146 9.24 -4.40 -16.05
N PRO A 147 7.98 -4.65 -16.49
CA PRO A 147 7.65 -4.71 -17.90
C PRO A 147 8.03 -3.41 -18.66
N ALA A 148 8.63 -3.55 -19.85
CA ALA A 148 8.96 -2.39 -20.67
C ALA A 148 7.73 -1.56 -21.07
N ALA A 149 6.56 -2.21 -21.19
CA ALA A 149 5.28 -1.58 -21.48
C ALA A 149 4.80 -0.60 -20.36
N TRP A 150 5.44 -0.64 -19.19
CA TRP A 150 5.13 0.28 -18.07
C TRP A 150 5.92 1.60 -18.15
N ALA A 151 6.79 1.77 -19.16
CA ALA A 151 7.54 3.01 -19.35
C ALA A 151 6.61 4.23 -19.44
N GLY A 152 6.92 5.27 -18.66
CA GLY A 152 6.14 6.52 -18.60
C GLY A 152 4.87 6.46 -17.74
N ARG A 153 4.53 5.30 -17.17
CA ARG A 153 3.45 5.14 -16.19
C ARG A 153 3.92 5.40 -14.76
N GLN A 154 3.00 5.63 -13.86
CA GLN A 154 3.24 5.54 -12.43
C GLN A 154 3.32 4.06 -12.05
N ILE A 155 4.33 3.68 -11.28
CA ILE A 155 4.56 2.31 -10.82
C ILE A 155 4.47 2.32 -9.30
N VAL A 156 3.54 1.56 -8.75
CA VAL A 156 3.25 1.52 -7.32
C VAL A 156 3.52 0.13 -6.78
N ALA A 157 4.17 0.07 -5.61
CA ALA A 157 4.25 -1.15 -4.81
C ALA A 157 3.14 -1.15 -3.77
N HIS A 158 2.40 -2.25 -3.73
CA HIS A 158 1.35 -2.52 -2.75
C HIS A 158 1.80 -3.64 -1.83
N PHE A 159 1.78 -3.38 -0.53
CA PHE A 159 1.99 -4.36 0.54
C PHE A 159 0.69 -4.46 1.34
N GLY A 160 -0.02 -5.57 1.23
CA GLY A 160 -1.38 -5.70 1.77
C GLY A 160 -1.47 -5.76 3.29
N SER A 161 -0.40 -6.15 3.98
CA SER A 161 -0.27 -6.13 5.45
C SER A 161 1.17 -6.47 5.83
N VAL A 162 1.82 -5.65 6.64
CA VAL A 162 3.17 -5.91 7.16
C VAL A 162 3.23 -5.57 8.65
N THR A 163 3.41 -6.57 9.49
CA THR A 163 3.44 -6.43 10.95
C THR A 163 4.86 -6.42 11.46
N SER A 164 5.30 -5.40 12.16
CA SER A 164 4.60 -4.19 12.66
C SER A 164 4.78 -2.97 11.77
N ASN A 165 5.85 -2.94 10.97
CA ASN A 165 6.23 -1.83 10.09
C ASN A 165 6.96 -2.33 8.85
N ILE A 166 7.18 -1.45 7.90
CA ILE A 166 8.02 -1.71 6.73
C ILE A 166 8.93 -0.52 6.43
N TYR A 167 10.23 -0.80 6.29
CA TYR A 167 11.21 0.06 5.62
C TYR A 167 11.46 -0.47 4.22
N LEU A 168 11.35 0.36 3.21
CA LEU A 168 11.45 -0.03 1.79
C LEU A 168 12.61 0.65 1.08
N TRP A 169 13.37 -0.14 0.32
CA TRP A 169 14.43 0.32 -0.59
C TRP A 169 14.26 -0.30 -1.97
N VAL A 170 14.60 0.46 -3.01
CA VAL A 170 14.63 -0.01 -4.38
C VAL A 170 15.96 0.41 -5.02
N ASN A 171 16.66 -0.55 -5.61
CA ASN A 171 17.97 -0.35 -6.27
C ASN A 171 18.98 0.37 -5.36
N GLY A 172 18.98 0.07 -4.07
CA GLY A 172 19.89 0.66 -3.07
C GLY A 172 19.46 2.04 -2.55
N ARG A 173 18.33 2.57 -2.98
CA ARG A 173 17.80 3.88 -2.58
C ARG A 173 16.63 3.70 -1.61
N TYR A 174 16.61 4.43 -0.53
CA TYR A 174 15.48 4.47 0.41
C TYR A 174 14.24 5.04 -0.29
N VAL A 175 13.12 4.34 -0.13
CA VAL A 175 11.82 4.73 -0.69
C VAL A 175 10.94 5.32 0.40
N GLY A 176 10.75 4.59 1.52
CA GLY A 176 9.86 5.07 2.56
C GLY A 176 9.67 4.08 3.70
N TYR A 177 8.77 4.47 4.60
CA TYR A 177 8.40 3.78 5.83
C TYR A 177 6.88 3.77 6.01
N SER A 178 6.35 2.73 6.66
CA SER A 178 4.95 2.66 7.09
C SER A 178 4.80 1.77 8.30
N GLU A 179 3.92 2.17 9.20
CA GLU A 179 3.30 1.36 10.25
C GLU A 179 1.87 0.99 9.84
N ASP A 180 1.01 0.62 10.81
CA ASP A 180 -0.36 0.11 10.59
C ASP A 180 -0.38 -1.33 10.07
N SER A 181 0.01 -2.26 10.92
CA SER A 181 0.26 -3.69 10.62
C SER A 181 -0.77 -4.38 9.74
N LYS A 182 -2.04 -3.99 9.79
CA LYS A 182 -3.17 -4.68 9.12
C LYS A 182 -3.73 -3.92 7.93
N LEU A 183 -3.28 -2.69 7.71
CA LEU A 183 -3.67 -1.88 6.56
C LEU A 183 -2.64 -2.00 5.43
N GLU A 184 -3.07 -1.64 4.23
CA GLU A 184 -2.22 -1.61 3.06
C GLU A 184 -1.21 -0.45 3.14
N ALA A 185 0.03 -0.71 2.71
CA ALA A 185 1.03 0.32 2.49
C ALA A 185 1.38 0.39 1.00
N GLU A 186 1.20 1.55 0.40
CA GLU A 186 1.54 1.80 -1.00
C GLU A 186 2.65 2.84 -1.14
N PHE A 187 3.56 2.58 -2.07
CA PHE A 187 4.71 3.46 -2.35
C PHE A 187 4.86 3.69 -3.86
N ASP A 188 5.03 4.94 -4.26
CA ASP A 188 5.35 5.30 -5.65
C ASP A 188 6.82 4.97 -5.95
N LEU A 189 7.02 3.92 -6.72
CA LEU A 189 8.33 3.45 -7.14
C LEU A 189 8.84 4.10 -8.43
N THR A 190 8.02 4.91 -9.10
CA THR A 190 8.36 5.49 -10.42
C THR A 190 9.76 6.12 -10.50
N PRO A 191 10.22 6.91 -9.49
CA PRO A 191 11.55 7.50 -9.54
C PRO A 191 12.70 6.53 -9.19
N TYR A 192 12.40 5.31 -8.78
CA TYR A 192 13.38 4.34 -8.26
C TYR A 192 13.61 3.16 -9.20
N VAL A 193 12.66 2.85 -10.08
CA VAL A 193 12.69 1.67 -10.97
C VAL A 193 13.04 2.04 -12.41
N LYS A 194 13.45 1.01 -13.16
CA LYS A 194 13.68 1.06 -14.60
C LYS A 194 13.08 -0.19 -15.26
N PRO A 195 12.78 -0.18 -16.55
CA PRO A 195 12.42 -1.40 -17.27
C PRO A 195 13.46 -2.51 -17.07
N GLY A 196 13.00 -3.76 -16.96
CA GLY A 196 13.84 -4.92 -16.67
C GLY A 196 14.13 -5.06 -15.17
N ARG A 197 15.31 -5.58 -14.85
CA ARG A 197 15.69 -6.02 -13.49
C ARG A 197 15.86 -4.86 -12.51
N ASN A 198 15.15 -4.98 -11.37
CA ASN A 198 15.25 -4.08 -10.23
C ASN A 198 15.36 -4.89 -8.93
N LEU A 199 16.17 -4.43 -8.00
CA LEU A 199 16.24 -4.97 -6.66
C LEU A 199 15.20 -4.27 -5.78
N ILE A 200 14.32 -5.02 -5.17
CA ILE A 200 13.47 -4.56 -4.06
C ILE A 200 14.00 -5.18 -2.79
N ALA A 201 14.18 -4.37 -1.75
CA ALA A 201 14.60 -4.80 -0.43
C ALA A 201 13.73 -4.11 0.61
N PHE A 202 13.32 -4.86 1.64
CA PHE A 202 12.57 -4.27 2.74
C PHE A 202 12.96 -4.91 4.07
N GLN A 203 12.72 -4.17 5.16
CA GLN A 203 13.00 -4.63 6.52
C GLN A 203 11.79 -4.39 7.40
N VAL A 204 11.49 -5.36 8.23
CA VAL A 204 10.34 -5.41 9.12
C VAL A 204 10.82 -5.62 10.54
N PHE A 205 10.28 -4.89 11.49
CA PHE A 205 10.51 -5.08 12.91
C PHE A 205 9.30 -5.79 13.53
N ARG A 206 9.55 -6.66 14.50
CA ARG A 206 8.47 -7.31 15.26
C ARG A 206 7.62 -6.28 15.99
N TRP A 207 8.25 -5.26 16.57
CA TRP A 207 7.61 -4.20 17.33
C TRP A 207 8.12 -2.83 16.88
N CYS A 208 7.18 -1.88 16.83
CA CYS A 208 7.42 -0.45 16.69
C CYS A 208 6.54 0.29 17.71
N ASP A 209 6.65 1.60 17.81
CA ASP A 209 5.82 2.39 18.72
C ASP A 209 4.31 2.22 18.44
N GLY A 210 3.91 2.01 17.18
CA GLY A 210 2.52 1.64 16.80
C GLY A 210 2.02 0.37 17.49
N THR A 211 2.91 -0.52 17.96
CA THR A 211 2.52 -1.72 18.71
C THR A 211 1.77 -1.38 20.00
N TYR A 212 2.02 -0.22 20.60
CA TYR A 212 1.27 0.25 21.76
C TYR A 212 -0.21 0.51 21.47
N LEU A 213 -0.57 0.77 20.21
CA LEU A 213 -1.95 1.02 19.75
C LEU A 213 -2.62 -0.23 19.18
N GLU A 214 -1.83 -1.27 18.89
CA GLU A 214 -2.28 -2.51 18.25
C GLU A 214 -2.38 -3.69 19.22
N ASP A 215 -2.72 -3.41 20.49
CA ASP A 215 -2.76 -4.41 21.55
C ASP A 215 -4.17 -5.04 21.70
N GLN A 216 -4.61 -5.75 20.66
CA GLN A 216 -5.85 -6.52 20.68
C GLN A 216 -5.63 -7.94 21.20
N ASP A 217 -6.73 -8.58 21.60
CA ASP A 217 -6.77 -9.98 22.06
C ASP A 217 -6.60 -10.94 20.88
N PHE A 218 -5.36 -11.23 20.48
CA PHE A 218 -5.04 -12.14 19.37
C PHE A 218 -3.57 -12.59 19.39
N PHE A 219 -3.23 -13.53 18.51
CA PHE A 219 -1.84 -13.93 18.29
C PHE A 219 -0.98 -12.79 17.73
N ARG A 220 0.23 -12.64 18.29
CA ARG A 220 1.26 -11.72 17.84
C ARG A 220 2.15 -12.44 16.82
N LEU A 221 1.85 -12.25 15.55
CA LEU A 221 2.58 -12.83 14.44
C LEU A 221 3.16 -11.71 13.57
N SER A 222 4.38 -11.89 13.12
CA SER A 222 5.17 -10.88 12.41
C SER A 222 5.43 -11.27 10.95
N GLY A 223 5.76 -10.30 10.12
CA GLY A 223 6.05 -10.52 8.71
C GLY A 223 4.96 -10.00 7.79
N VAL A 224 4.83 -10.60 6.61
CA VAL A 224 3.92 -10.16 5.54
C VAL A 224 2.66 -11.01 5.56
N GLY A 225 1.53 -10.41 5.92
CA GLY A 225 0.27 -11.16 6.16
C GLY A 225 -0.66 -11.29 4.96
N ARG A 226 -0.47 -10.49 3.90
CA ARG A 226 -1.34 -10.48 2.71
C ARG A 226 -0.52 -10.30 1.44
N ASP A 227 -1.20 -10.42 0.29
CA ASP A 227 -0.62 -10.27 -1.03
C ASP A 227 0.16 -8.97 -1.19
N CYS A 228 1.29 -9.10 -1.90
CA CYS A 228 2.11 -7.99 -2.33
C CYS A 228 2.24 -7.99 -3.85
N TYR A 229 2.20 -6.83 -4.46
CA TYR A 229 2.30 -6.71 -5.91
C TYR A 229 2.76 -5.32 -6.34
N LEU A 230 3.23 -5.24 -7.58
CA LEU A 230 3.42 -3.99 -8.29
C LEU A 230 2.26 -3.79 -9.25
N TYR A 231 1.86 -2.56 -9.44
CA TYR A 231 0.92 -2.21 -10.50
C TYR A 231 1.28 -0.90 -11.18
N ALA A 232 0.87 -0.78 -12.44
CA ALA A 232 1.11 0.41 -13.23
C ALA A 232 -0.18 1.19 -13.46
N ARG A 233 -0.12 2.50 -13.27
CA ARG A 233 -1.22 3.44 -13.53
C ARG A 233 -0.86 4.46 -14.60
N ASP A 234 -1.83 4.93 -15.34
CA ASP A 234 -1.67 6.12 -16.18
C ASP A 234 -1.55 7.37 -15.28
N LYS A 235 -0.88 8.41 -15.77
CA LYS A 235 -0.83 9.70 -15.07
C LYS A 235 -2.21 10.38 -15.01
N ARG A 236 -3.09 10.08 -15.97
CA ARG A 236 -4.52 10.42 -15.93
C ARG A 236 -5.23 9.22 -15.35
N GLN A 237 -5.67 9.32 -14.12
CA GLN A 237 -6.26 8.20 -13.38
C GLN A 237 -7.36 8.69 -12.44
N ILE A 238 -8.15 7.77 -11.94
CA ILE A 238 -8.94 7.94 -10.74
C ILE A 238 -8.03 7.56 -9.57
N THR A 239 -7.89 8.44 -8.57
CA THR A 239 -7.02 8.18 -7.40
C THR A 239 -7.76 7.52 -6.27
N ASP A 240 -9.06 7.81 -6.12
CA ASP A 240 -9.93 7.18 -5.13
C ASP A 240 -11.39 7.29 -5.53
N ILE A 241 -12.23 6.39 -5.03
CA ILE A 241 -13.69 6.41 -5.19
C ILE A 241 -14.32 6.14 -3.83
N GLN A 242 -15.11 7.08 -3.34
CA GLN A 242 -15.96 6.89 -2.18
C GLN A 242 -17.39 6.64 -2.62
N VAL A 243 -17.99 5.57 -2.12
CA VAL A 243 -19.33 5.12 -2.46
C VAL A 243 -20.16 5.05 -1.20
N ASP A 244 -21.30 5.76 -1.22
CA ASP A 244 -22.29 5.73 -0.14
C ASP A 244 -23.65 5.33 -0.73
N ALA A 245 -24.05 4.09 -0.50
CA ALA A 245 -25.30 3.53 -0.96
C ALA A 245 -26.32 3.49 0.17
N ALA A 246 -27.48 4.09 -0.08
CA ALA A 246 -28.54 4.18 0.91
C ALA A 246 -29.90 3.78 0.32
N PRO A 247 -30.72 3.03 1.09
CA PRO A 247 -32.12 2.82 0.73
C PRO A 247 -32.95 4.09 1.00
N SER A 248 -34.09 4.21 0.33
CA SER A 248 -35.12 5.18 0.68
C SER A 248 -35.72 4.90 2.07
N ALA A 249 -36.38 5.90 2.68
CA ALA A 249 -36.94 5.76 4.01
C ALA A 249 -37.98 4.63 4.14
N ASP A 250 -38.65 4.30 3.05
CA ASP A 250 -39.65 3.22 2.95
C ASP A 250 -39.05 1.88 2.44
N TYR A 251 -37.72 1.84 2.21
CA TYR A 251 -36.99 0.67 1.73
C TYR A 251 -37.42 0.14 0.35
N THR A 252 -38.07 0.95 -0.48
CA THR A 252 -38.58 0.54 -1.80
C THR A 252 -37.64 0.91 -2.94
N ALA A 253 -36.81 1.91 -2.74
CA ALA A 253 -35.84 2.43 -3.71
C ALA A 253 -34.44 2.61 -3.08
N GLY A 254 -33.45 2.91 -3.90
CA GLY A 254 -32.10 3.18 -3.44
C GLY A 254 -31.39 4.26 -4.24
N THR A 255 -30.42 4.88 -3.63
CA THR A 255 -29.51 5.84 -4.26
C THR A 255 -28.07 5.49 -3.95
N VAL A 256 -27.15 5.87 -4.85
CA VAL A 256 -25.72 5.69 -4.68
C VAL A 256 -25.04 7.05 -4.87
N ALA A 257 -24.56 7.64 -3.77
CA ALA A 257 -23.74 8.83 -3.83
C ALA A 257 -22.28 8.42 -4.09
N VAL A 258 -21.66 9.03 -5.09
CA VAL A 258 -20.30 8.74 -5.52
C VAL A 258 -19.47 10.02 -5.48
N LYS A 259 -18.28 9.91 -4.85
CA LYS A 259 -17.22 10.91 -4.98
C LYS A 259 -16.04 10.22 -5.67
N ALA A 260 -15.59 10.79 -6.77
CA ALA A 260 -14.41 10.30 -7.49
C ALA A 260 -13.31 11.36 -7.42
N PHE A 261 -12.09 10.92 -7.11
CA PHE A 261 -10.93 11.80 -6.92
C PHE A 261 -9.95 11.65 -8.08
N PHE A 262 -9.32 12.76 -8.47
CA PHE A 262 -8.51 12.85 -9.67
C PHE A 262 -7.25 13.67 -9.43
N PRO A 263 -6.09 13.30 -10.03
CA PRO A 263 -4.95 14.19 -10.08
C PRO A 263 -5.19 15.30 -11.13
N ARG A 264 -4.44 16.38 -11.01
CA ARG A 264 -4.53 17.53 -11.92
C ARG A 264 -4.42 17.14 -13.41
N GLN A 265 -3.66 16.10 -13.72
CA GLN A 265 -3.47 15.58 -15.08
C GLN A 265 -4.74 15.01 -15.71
N ALA A 266 -5.74 14.63 -14.90
CA ALA A 266 -7.00 14.10 -15.39
C ALA A 266 -8.03 15.21 -15.75
N ARG A 267 -7.71 16.48 -15.50
CA ARG A 267 -8.61 17.60 -15.89
C ARG A 267 -8.86 17.60 -17.39
N GLY A 268 -10.10 17.79 -17.77
CA GLY A 268 -10.55 17.71 -19.16
C GLY A 268 -10.97 16.31 -19.62
N CYS A 269 -10.62 15.26 -18.87
CA CYS A 269 -11.16 13.91 -19.07
C CYS A 269 -12.65 13.87 -18.78
N SER A 270 -13.32 12.79 -19.18
CA SER A 270 -14.67 12.43 -18.73
C SER A 270 -14.60 11.16 -17.90
N VAL A 271 -15.43 11.08 -16.86
CA VAL A 271 -15.64 9.85 -16.10
C VAL A 271 -17.10 9.41 -16.25
N GLU A 272 -17.29 8.16 -16.65
CA GLU A 272 -18.58 7.49 -16.68
C GLU A 272 -18.70 6.60 -15.45
N LEU A 273 -19.78 6.79 -14.69
CA LEU A 273 -20.14 5.97 -13.55
C LEU A 273 -21.35 5.13 -13.95
N ALA A 274 -21.22 3.80 -13.93
CA ALA A 274 -22.27 2.88 -14.33
C ALA A 274 -22.58 1.90 -13.19
N LEU A 275 -23.83 1.88 -12.77
CA LEU A 275 -24.38 0.97 -11.76
C LEU A 275 -25.07 -0.19 -12.46
N THR A 276 -24.72 -1.42 -12.07
CA THR A 276 -25.33 -2.65 -12.60
C THR A 276 -25.90 -3.50 -11.47
N ASP A 277 -26.93 -4.29 -11.78
CA ASP A 277 -27.45 -5.31 -10.86
C ASP A 277 -26.55 -6.58 -10.83
N ALA A 278 -26.94 -7.54 -10.00
CA ALA A 278 -26.22 -8.81 -9.85
C ALA A 278 -26.13 -9.65 -11.14
N GLN A 279 -26.95 -9.36 -12.15
CA GLN A 279 -26.95 -9.99 -13.48
C GLN A 279 -26.18 -9.18 -14.52
N GLY A 280 -25.54 -8.06 -14.11
CA GLY A 280 -24.80 -7.17 -14.99
C GLY A 280 -25.68 -6.25 -15.85
N ARG A 281 -26.99 -6.17 -15.57
CA ARG A 281 -27.91 -5.27 -16.31
C ARG A 281 -27.74 -3.85 -15.79
N SER A 282 -27.75 -2.88 -16.70
CA SER A 282 -27.65 -1.46 -16.36
C SER A 282 -28.85 -1.01 -15.49
N VAL A 283 -28.53 -0.38 -14.36
CA VAL A 283 -29.50 0.20 -13.43
C VAL A 283 -29.53 1.73 -13.59
N ALA A 284 -28.36 2.35 -13.54
CA ALA A 284 -28.20 3.79 -13.71
C ALA A 284 -26.80 4.11 -14.26
N SER A 285 -26.65 5.21 -14.96
CA SER A 285 -25.35 5.71 -15.37
C SER A 285 -25.33 7.23 -15.43
N GLN A 286 -24.15 7.79 -15.19
CA GLN A 286 -23.92 9.23 -15.33
C GLN A 286 -22.51 9.49 -15.83
N GLN A 287 -22.39 10.43 -16.77
CA GLN A 287 -21.11 10.92 -17.26
C GLN A 287 -20.84 12.32 -16.69
N LEU A 288 -19.65 12.50 -16.15
CA LEU A 288 -19.16 13.77 -15.60
C LEU A 288 -17.90 14.21 -16.35
N ARG A 289 -17.72 15.51 -16.51
CA ARG A 289 -16.45 16.07 -16.95
C ARG A 289 -15.57 16.36 -15.74
N VAL A 290 -14.33 15.89 -15.77
CA VAL A 290 -13.34 16.16 -14.72
C VAL A 290 -12.84 17.60 -14.85
N THR A 291 -13.24 18.47 -13.93
CA THR A 291 -12.90 19.90 -13.91
C THR A 291 -12.06 20.28 -12.72
N LYS A 292 -12.15 19.51 -11.65
CA LYS A 292 -11.47 19.70 -10.37
C LYS A 292 -10.93 18.35 -9.84
N ASP A 293 -10.33 18.38 -8.68
CA ASP A 293 -9.68 17.20 -8.08
C ASP A 293 -10.70 16.21 -7.46
N GLU A 294 -11.96 16.62 -7.35
CA GLU A 294 -13.06 15.79 -6.86
C GLU A 294 -14.35 16.10 -7.66
N GLU A 295 -14.97 15.08 -8.23
CA GLU A 295 -16.29 15.17 -8.84
C GLU A 295 -17.29 14.30 -8.05
N ARG A 296 -18.55 14.75 -8.02
CA ARG A 296 -19.62 14.09 -7.25
C ARG A 296 -20.85 13.90 -8.11
N CYS A 297 -21.54 12.78 -7.88
CA CYS A 297 -22.91 12.59 -8.38
C CYS A 297 -23.70 11.68 -7.44
N THR A 298 -25.00 11.61 -7.66
CA THR A 298 -25.88 10.64 -7.04
C THR A 298 -26.62 9.90 -8.16
N LEU A 299 -26.45 8.59 -8.19
CA LEU A 299 -27.16 7.70 -9.10
C LEU A 299 -28.46 7.28 -8.41
N ASP A 300 -29.58 7.46 -9.09
CA ASP A 300 -30.88 6.92 -8.66
C ASP A 300 -30.97 5.48 -9.15
N ALA A 301 -31.00 4.53 -8.24
CA ALA A 301 -31.10 3.11 -8.57
C ALA A 301 -32.58 2.64 -8.72
N GLY A 302 -33.55 3.52 -8.46
CA GLY A 302 -34.97 3.15 -8.49
C GLY A 302 -35.26 2.01 -7.53
N LYS A 303 -36.12 1.08 -7.96
CA LYS A 303 -36.47 -0.11 -7.18
C LYS A 303 -35.26 -1.06 -7.04
N VAL A 304 -34.85 -1.36 -5.81
CA VAL A 304 -33.69 -2.20 -5.51
C VAL A 304 -34.04 -3.44 -4.70
N ALA A 305 -33.24 -4.49 -4.87
CA ALA A 305 -33.19 -5.62 -3.96
C ALA A 305 -32.23 -5.27 -2.82
N LEU A 306 -32.72 -5.26 -1.59
CA LEU A 306 -31.91 -4.95 -0.42
C LEU A 306 -31.02 -6.14 -0.06
N TRP A 307 -29.84 -5.84 0.44
CA TRP A 307 -28.94 -6.83 1.01
C TRP A 307 -29.43 -7.28 2.39
N SER A 308 -29.40 -8.57 2.63
CA SER A 308 -29.50 -9.14 3.97
C SER A 308 -28.54 -10.34 4.08
N ALA A 309 -28.28 -10.83 5.29
CA ALA A 309 -27.43 -12.01 5.48
C ALA A 309 -28.02 -13.27 4.80
N GLU A 310 -29.34 -13.37 4.71
CA GLU A 310 -30.08 -14.45 4.04
C GLU A 310 -30.13 -14.26 2.52
N THR A 311 -30.09 -13.00 2.06
CA THR A 311 -30.19 -12.66 0.65
C THR A 311 -29.14 -11.59 0.31
N PRO A 312 -27.87 -11.95 0.18
CA PRO A 312 -26.75 -11.00 0.04
C PRO A 312 -26.64 -10.50 -1.42
N VAL A 313 -27.63 -9.74 -1.88
CA VAL A 313 -27.64 -9.15 -3.23
C VAL A 313 -26.68 -7.98 -3.27
N LEU A 314 -25.76 -7.99 -4.26
CA LEU A 314 -24.81 -6.91 -4.50
C LEU A 314 -25.06 -6.27 -5.85
N TYR A 315 -24.74 -4.99 -5.93
CA TYR A 315 -24.70 -4.19 -7.15
C TYR A 315 -23.24 -3.89 -7.50
N GLY A 316 -22.95 -3.77 -8.80
CA GLY A 316 -21.63 -3.38 -9.29
C GLY A 316 -21.57 -1.91 -9.65
N LEU A 317 -20.55 -1.19 -9.22
CA LEU A 317 -20.25 0.16 -9.70
C LEU A 317 -18.95 0.15 -10.50
N THR A 318 -19.03 0.56 -11.76
CA THR A 318 -17.87 0.73 -12.64
C THR A 318 -17.64 2.21 -12.90
N ALA A 319 -16.39 2.66 -12.75
CA ALA A 319 -15.95 4.01 -13.09
C ALA A 319 -14.97 3.96 -14.26
N THR A 320 -15.32 4.53 -15.41
CA THR A 320 -14.50 4.54 -16.63
C THR A 320 -14.00 5.95 -16.92
N LEU A 321 -12.69 6.17 -16.78
CA LEU A 321 -12.06 7.45 -17.14
C LEU A 321 -11.62 7.42 -18.60
N ARG A 322 -12.05 8.43 -19.37
CA ARG A 322 -11.71 8.60 -20.79
C ARG A 322 -10.93 9.89 -20.98
N ALA A 323 -9.83 9.81 -21.75
CA ALA A 323 -9.09 10.99 -22.16
C ALA A 323 -9.96 11.97 -22.96
N PRO A 324 -9.65 13.27 -22.96
CA PRO A 324 -10.29 14.21 -23.89
C PRO A 324 -10.11 13.74 -25.34
N ALA A 325 -11.18 13.89 -26.15
CA ALA A 325 -11.13 13.63 -27.57
C ALA A 325 -10.17 14.61 -28.28
#